data_a84612ab6f41fef3dd25fd42301605cc
#
_entry.id   a84612ab6f41fef3dd25fd42301605cc
#
_cell.length_a   1.000
_cell.length_b   1.000
_cell.length_c   1.000
_cell.angle_alpha   90.00
_cell.angle_beta   90.00
_cell.angle_gamma   90.00
#
_symmetry.space_group_name_H-M   'P 1'
#
loop_
_entity.id
_entity.type
_entity.pdbx_description
1 polymer ?
#
loop_
_entity_poly.entity_id
_entity_poly.type
_entity_poly.pdbx_seq_one_letter_code
_entity_poly.pdbx_strand_id
1 'polypeptide(L)'
;DQPSFEYRIESALMQEGILKLKGWCFFREDPGTEVYINFLKSGVILGETTFQTQSRPDVADGFALMNDYHFFGFEYISYNLTELPLSPADRYIDMLLVTSKTNKKELIRIYSE
;
A
#
# COMPACT_ATOMS: atom_id res chain seq x y z
N ASP A 1 0.68 -2.97 21.01
CA ASP A 1 1.58 -2.08 20.29
C ASP A 1 0.85 -1.28 19.24
N GLN A 2 1.29 -0.05 19.04
CA GLN A 2 0.74 0.82 18.02
C GLN A 2 1.25 0.38 16.64
N PRO A 3 0.41 0.34 15.61
CA PRO A 3 0.90 0.17 14.25
C PRO A 3 1.88 1.29 13.90
N SER A 4 2.94 0.96 13.18
CA SER A 4 3.96 1.94 12.79
C SER A 4 3.48 2.86 11.67
N PHE A 5 2.51 2.40 10.87
CA PHE A 5 2.02 3.13 9.70
C PHE A 5 0.54 3.46 9.83
N GLU A 6 0.17 4.64 9.33
CA GLU A 6 -1.22 4.93 9.01
C GLU A 6 -1.44 4.61 7.55
N TYR A 7 -2.58 4.03 7.22
CA TYR A 7 -2.88 3.70 5.83
C TYR A 7 -4.38 3.55 5.62
N ARG A 8 -4.78 3.66 4.38
CA ARG A 8 -6.13 3.31 3.94
C ARG A 8 -6.07 2.78 2.52
N ILE A 9 -6.75 1.67 2.28
CA ILE A 9 -6.97 1.15 0.94
C ILE A 9 -8.32 1.66 0.47
N GLU A 10 -8.28 2.55 -0.51
CA GLU A 10 -9.49 3.19 -1.03
C GLU A 10 -10.16 2.35 -2.11
N SER A 11 -9.39 1.52 -2.79
CA SER A 11 -9.90 0.64 -3.83
C SER A 11 -8.99 -0.58 -3.95
N ALA A 12 -9.57 -1.76 -3.99
CA ALA A 12 -8.83 -3.01 -4.17
C ALA A 12 -9.64 -3.93 -5.06
N LEU A 13 -9.22 -4.07 -6.31
CA LEU A 13 -9.86 -4.95 -7.28
C LEU A 13 -8.92 -6.09 -7.61
N MET A 14 -9.38 -7.31 -7.36
CA MET A 14 -8.64 -8.53 -7.68
C MET A 14 -9.55 -9.40 -8.53
N GLN A 15 -9.34 -9.34 -9.82
CA GLN A 15 -10.05 -10.19 -10.76
C GLN A 15 -9.03 -11.13 -11.40
N GLU A 16 -9.53 -12.06 -12.21
CA GLU A 16 -8.66 -13.01 -12.88
C GLU A 16 -7.57 -12.30 -13.67
N GLY A 17 -6.34 -12.43 -13.21
CA GLY A 17 -5.18 -11.86 -13.85
C GLY A 17 -4.96 -10.35 -13.66
N ILE A 18 -5.89 -9.65 -12.97
CA ILE A 18 -5.80 -8.19 -12.81
C ILE A 18 -5.77 -7.83 -11.33
N LEU A 19 -4.85 -6.94 -10.98
CA LEU A 19 -4.77 -6.38 -9.64
C LEU A 19 -4.70 -4.86 -9.76
N LYS A 20 -5.66 -4.17 -9.13
CA LYS A 20 -5.67 -2.71 -9.05
C LYS A 20 -5.86 -2.30 -7.60
N LEU A 21 -4.94 -1.48 -7.12
CA LEU A 21 -4.96 -0.99 -5.75
C LEU A 21 -4.73 0.51 -5.74
N LYS A 22 -5.46 1.20 -4.89
CA LYS A 22 -5.29 2.63 -4.68
C LYS A 22 -5.48 2.93 -3.21
N GLY A 23 -4.65 3.82 -2.69
CA GLY A 23 -4.74 4.21 -1.30
C GLY A 23 -3.68 5.21 -0.93
N TRP A 24 -3.46 5.34 0.39
CA TRP A 24 -2.42 6.19 0.92
C TRP A 24 -1.83 5.54 2.16
N CYS A 25 -0.61 5.96 2.49
CA CYS A 25 0.07 5.52 3.71
C CYS A 25 1.13 6.54 4.11
N PHE A 26 1.48 6.54 5.39
CA PHE A 26 2.65 7.27 5.88
C PHE A 26 3.17 6.62 7.16
N PHE A 27 4.45 6.84 7.43
CA PHE A 27 5.06 6.36 8.66
C PHE A 27 4.68 7.29 9.79
N ARG A 28 4.11 6.74 10.85
CA ARG A 28 3.51 7.55 11.92
C ARG A 28 4.52 8.44 12.64
N GLU A 29 5.71 7.91 12.92
CA GLU A 29 6.73 8.65 13.65
C GLU A 29 7.37 9.76 12.82
N ASP A 30 7.38 9.63 11.49
CA ASP A 30 7.95 10.62 10.59
C ASP A 30 7.16 10.60 9.28
N PRO A 31 6.05 11.34 9.21
CA PRO A 31 5.19 11.32 8.02
C PRO A 31 5.86 11.79 6.73
N GLY A 32 6.94 12.55 6.84
CA GLY A 32 7.71 12.97 5.68
C GLY A 32 8.64 11.91 5.11
N THR A 33 8.76 10.77 5.77
CA THR A 33 9.59 9.69 5.30
C THR A 33 8.93 8.96 4.12
N GLU A 34 9.67 8.79 3.04
CA GLU A 34 9.20 8.02 1.89
C GLU A 34 8.99 6.57 2.26
N VAL A 35 7.90 6.00 1.76
CA VAL A 35 7.52 4.60 2.00
C VAL A 35 7.50 3.87 0.67
N TYR A 36 8.15 2.71 0.63
CA TYR A 36 8.09 1.78 -0.49
C TYR A 36 7.01 0.75 -0.20
N ILE A 37 6.33 0.31 -1.24
CA ILE A 37 5.20 -0.59 -1.12
C ILE A 37 5.41 -1.78 -2.04
N ASN A 38 5.43 -2.98 -1.47
CA ASN A 38 5.48 -4.22 -2.23
C ASN A 38 4.20 -5.00 -1.99
N PHE A 39 3.70 -5.63 -3.03
CA PHE A 39 2.54 -6.50 -2.93
C PHE A 39 2.98 -7.94 -3.08
N LEU A 40 2.47 -8.82 -2.22
CA LEU A 40 2.88 -10.21 -2.19
C LEU A 40 1.65 -11.13 -2.16
N LYS A 41 1.82 -12.31 -2.74
CA LYS A 41 0.85 -13.38 -2.61
C LYS A 41 1.59 -14.63 -2.16
N SER A 42 1.21 -15.15 -1.00
CA SER A 42 1.87 -16.35 -0.41
C SER A 42 3.39 -16.19 -0.32
N GLY A 43 3.84 -15.00 0.06
CA GLY A 43 5.26 -14.70 0.23
C GLY A 43 6.00 -14.35 -1.06
N VAL A 44 5.34 -14.38 -2.20
CA VAL A 44 5.96 -14.06 -3.49
C VAL A 44 5.59 -12.63 -3.90
N ILE A 45 6.60 -11.83 -4.23
CA ILE A 45 6.40 -10.45 -4.66
C ILE A 45 5.71 -10.43 -6.02
N LEU A 46 4.63 -9.66 -6.13
CA LEU A 46 3.88 -9.45 -7.36
C LEU A 46 4.34 -8.16 -8.02
N GLY A 47 4.90 -8.28 -9.23
CA GLY A 47 5.31 -7.11 -9.99
C GLY A 47 6.45 -6.34 -9.33
N GLU A 48 6.48 -5.05 -9.58
CA GLU A 48 7.54 -4.16 -9.12
C GLU A 48 7.14 -3.41 -7.86
N THR A 49 8.14 -2.89 -7.15
CA THR A 49 7.93 -2.02 -6.00
C THR A 49 7.16 -0.77 -6.43
N THR A 50 6.17 -0.41 -5.63
CA THR A 50 5.35 0.77 -5.84
C THR A 50 5.82 1.88 -4.91
N PHE A 51 5.73 3.13 -5.39
CA PHE A 51 6.15 4.31 -4.64
C PHE A 51 4.96 5.21 -4.37
N GLN A 52 5.11 6.07 -3.38
CA GLN A 52 4.13 7.12 -3.10
C GLN A 52 4.30 8.23 -4.15
N THR A 53 3.38 8.30 -5.10
CA THR A 53 3.49 9.22 -6.24
C THR A 53 2.40 10.27 -6.28
N GLN A 54 1.39 10.18 -5.41
CA GLN A 54 0.24 11.07 -5.48
C GLN A 54 0.18 11.98 -4.26
N SER A 55 0.07 13.28 -4.50
CA SER A 55 -0.09 14.25 -3.43
C SER A 55 -1.47 14.12 -2.80
N ARG A 56 -1.51 14.06 -1.48
CA ARG A 56 -2.75 13.90 -0.71
C ARG A 56 -2.80 14.92 0.43
N PRO A 57 -2.98 16.20 0.11
CA PRO A 57 -3.11 17.23 1.17
C PRO A 57 -4.33 17.00 2.07
N ASP A 58 -5.36 16.35 1.57
CA ASP A 58 -6.53 15.98 2.36
C ASP A 58 -6.17 15.04 3.51
N VAL A 59 -5.26 14.11 3.28
CA VAL A 59 -4.78 13.20 4.32
C VAL A 59 -3.97 13.98 5.35
N ALA A 60 -3.08 14.86 4.89
CA ALA A 60 -2.28 15.69 5.79
C ALA A 60 -3.18 16.54 6.69
N ASP A 61 -4.22 17.16 6.12
CA ASP A 61 -5.17 17.97 6.89
C ASP A 61 -5.95 17.12 7.88
N GLY A 62 -6.39 15.93 7.46
CA GLY A 62 -7.16 15.03 8.31
C GLY A 62 -6.40 14.55 9.55
N PHE A 63 -5.09 14.44 9.45
CA PHE A 63 -4.22 14.02 10.57
C PHE A 63 -3.49 15.19 11.20
N ALA A 64 -3.77 16.43 10.80
CA ALA A 64 -3.13 17.65 11.31
C ALA A 64 -1.60 17.59 11.19
N LEU A 65 -1.11 17.09 10.07
CA LEU A 65 0.33 16.98 9.82
C LEU A 65 0.91 18.35 9.45
N MET A 66 2.04 18.69 10.07
CA MET A 66 2.67 19.99 9.93
C MET A 66 3.81 20.01 8.92
N ASN A 67 4.09 18.89 8.27
CA ASN A 67 5.16 18.82 7.28
C ASN A 67 4.67 19.21 5.89
N ASP A 68 5.60 19.66 5.04
CA ASP A 68 5.28 20.04 3.66
C ASP A 68 5.18 18.86 2.71
N TYR A 69 5.58 17.68 3.14
CA TYR A 69 5.53 16.47 2.32
C TYR A 69 4.13 15.88 2.39
N HIS A 70 3.46 15.80 1.25
CA HIS A 70 2.08 15.29 1.17
C HIS A 70 1.94 14.12 0.18
N PHE A 71 3.03 13.54 -0.30
CA PHE A 71 2.99 12.43 -1.25
C PHE A 71 2.75 11.12 -0.52
N PHE A 72 1.53 10.95 -0.04
CA PHE A 72 1.13 9.74 0.69
C PHE A 72 0.40 8.74 -0.19
N GLY A 73 -0.13 9.18 -1.32
CA GLY A 73 -0.96 8.35 -2.19
C GLY A 73 -0.16 7.43 -3.08
N PHE A 74 -0.72 6.27 -3.34
CA PHE A 74 -0.14 5.31 -4.28
C PHE A 74 -1.24 4.67 -5.12
N GLU A 75 -0.84 4.21 -6.30
CA GLU A 75 -1.70 3.44 -7.17
C GLU A 75 -0.87 2.33 -7.81
N TYR A 76 -1.39 1.13 -7.78
CA TYR A 76 -0.73 -0.03 -8.37
C TYR A 76 -1.70 -0.74 -9.31
N ILE A 77 -1.26 -0.97 -10.54
CA ILE A 77 -2.04 -1.70 -11.54
C ILE A 77 -1.14 -2.74 -12.16
N SER A 78 -1.60 -3.97 -12.19
CA SER A 78 -0.89 -5.06 -12.85
C SER A 78 -1.87 -5.96 -13.60
N TYR A 79 -1.40 -6.48 -14.72
CA TYR A 79 -2.17 -7.36 -15.59
C TYR A 79 -1.47 -8.70 -15.75
N ASN A 80 -2.21 -9.71 -16.17
CA ASN A 80 -1.66 -11.03 -16.48
C ASN A 80 -0.96 -11.71 -15.30
N LEU A 81 -1.49 -11.50 -14.10
CA LEU A 81 -0.98 -12.14 -12.89
C LEU A 81 -1.59 -13.51 -12.74
N THR A 82 -0.82 -14.55 -12.98
CA THR A 82 -1.28 -15.93 -12.84
C THR A 82 -1.35 -16.37 -11.37
N GLU A 83 -0.69 -15.65 -10.48
CA GLU A 83 -0.64 -15.94 -9.05
C GLU A 83 -1.93 -15.59 -8.32
N LEU A 84 -2.76 -14.72 -8.91
CA LEU A 84 -4.00 -14.33 -8.25
C LEU A 84 -5.01 -15.46 -8.32
N PRO A 85 -5.57 -15.87 -7.16
CA PRO A 85 -6.52 -16.97 -7.11
C PRO A 85 -7.86 -16.58 -7.71
N LEU A 86 -8.59 -17.58 -8.12
CA LEU A 86 -9.93 -17.43 -8.69
C LEU A 86 -11.01 -17.60 -7.64
N SER A 87 -10.69 -18.26 -6.54
CA SER A 87 -11.63 -18.53 -5.46
C SER A 87 -11.87 -17.26 -4.64
N PRO A 88 -13.13 -16.92 -4.31
CA PRO A 88 -13.40 -15.76 -3.43
C PRO A 88 -12.71 -15.86 -2.07
N ALA A 89 -12.54 -17.06 -1.55
CA ALA A 89 -11.90 -17.25 -0.24
C ALA A 89 -10.43 -16.84 -0.24
N ASP A 90 -9.79 -16.86 -1.41
CA ASP A 90 -8.36 -16.56 -1.55
C ASP A 90 -8.09 -15.21 -2.21
N ARG A 91 -9.11 -14.37 -2.36
CA ARG A 91 -8.96 -13.04 -2.99
C ARG A 91 -8.38 -12.04 -2.03
N TYR A 92 -7.14 -12.27 -1.66
CA TYR A 92 -6.37 -11.35 -0.81
C TYR A 92 -4.94 -11.28 -1.31
N ILE A 93 -4.29 -10.18 -0.97
CA ILE A 93 -2.85 -10.04 -1.13
C ILE A 93 -2.30 -9.43 0.15
N ASP A 94 -1.00 -9.51 0.32
CA ASP A 94 -0.33 -8.84 1.42
C ASP A 94 0.39 -7.61 0.88
N MET A 95 0.29 -6.52 1.63
CA MET A 95 0.97 -5.26 1.32
C MET A 95 2.07 -5.05 2.35
N LEU A 96 3.29 -4.96 1.89
CA LEU A 96 4.45 -4.69 2.75
C LEU A 96 4.85 -3.23 2.61
N LEU A 97 4.73 -2.48 3.69
CA LEU A 97 5.17 -1.09 3.77
C LEU A 97 6.56 -1.04 4.38
N VAL A 98 7.47 -0.31 3.75
CA VAL A 98 8.86 -0.21 4.21
C VAL A 98 9.31 1.25 4.14
N THR A 99 9.81 1.80 5.25
CA THR A 99 10.41 3.13 5.22
C THR A 99 11.75 3.10 4.52
N SER A 100 11.99 4.05 3.62
CA SER A 100 13.19 4.06 2.78
C SER A 100 14.48 4.27 3.57
N LYS A 101 14.43 5.06 4.64
CA LYS A 101 15.63 5.43 5.39
C LYS A 101 15.92 4.53 6.57
N THR A 102 14.88 4.10 7.28
CA THR A 102 15.05 3.36 8.54
C THR A 102 14.68 1.89 8.44
N ASN A 103 14.19 1.47 7.28
CA ASN A 103 13.83 0.07 6.99
C ASN A 103 12.82 -0.51 8.00
N LYS A 104 11.93 0.33 8.52
CA LYS A 104 10.82 -0.14 9.34
C LYS A 104 9.76 -0.74 8.44
N LYS A 105 9.15 -1.84 8.86
CA LYS A 105 8.27 -2.63 8.02
C LYS A 105 6.96 -2.94 8.72
N GLU A 106 5.91 -3.04 7.93
CA GLU A 106 4.62 -3.56 8.39
C GLU A 106 3.95 -4.32 7.26
N LEU A 107 3.44 -5.51 7.56
CA LEU A 107 2.76 -6.36 6.59
C LEU A 107 1.25 -6.32 6.87
N ILE A 108 0.47 -6.02 5.84
CA ILE A 108 -0.96 -5.80 5.96
C ILE A 108 -1.68 -6.67 4.92
N ARG A 109 -2.70 -7.42 5.35
CA ARG A 109 -3.50 -8.23 4.43
C ARG A 109 -4.67 -7.43 3.90
N ILE A 110 -4.83 -7.43 2.57
CA ILE A 110 -5.85 -6.68 1.87
C ILE A 110 -6.77 -7.66 1.14
N TYR A 111 -8.08 -7.51 1.36
CA TYR A 111 -9.08 -8.34 0.69
C TYR A 111 -9.70 -7.56 -0.47
N SER A 112 -10.05 -8.28 -1.54
CA SER A 112 -10.72 -7.70 -2.69
C SER A 112 -12.12 -7.19 -2.31
N GLU A 113 -12.51 -6.12 -2.94
CA GLU A 113 -13.87 -5.62 -2.87
C GLU A 113 -14.86 -6.60 -3.50
#